data_0bfc01134a682738701677e108ce8c55
#
_entry.id   0bfc01134a682738701677e108ce8c55
#
_cell.length_a   1.000
_cell.length_b   1.000
_cell.length_c   1.000
_cell.angle_alpha   90.00
_cell.angle_beta   90.00
_cell.angle_gamma   90.00
#
_symmetry.space_group_name_H-M   'P 1'
#
loop_
_entity.id
_entity.type
_entity.pdbx_description
1 polymer ?
#
loop_
_entity_poly.entity_id
_entity_poly.type
_entity_poly.pdbx_seq_one_letter_code
_entity_poly.pdbx_strand_id
1 'polypeptide(L)'
;MKLQTKLTLFNTLSKLVIVVLFVLLIPVLIGKINLSYTDNRLRKQKDKVLQKIDSLGIQEYMPDPRPYGSYTLLKEEYVGLEESPPNYRLDTIENSQRLVEGDTIQYRILSHTFKHQDKNYLLEVGKSVKTIGETSSPLQNIAFEVLLGMIFITVLLDFFYANYLLRPLEKIIKAKLLDKRFPMAGPYQRIETSTYDFKYLDESIHQMIEHIEATFQKEREFISNASHELMTPITILQNKIENISVRDDISEELQVKLVEMQRTLNRLKSITKTLLLISQIENQQFLKEDIVQVKDLLNEVREEISIRLQDKNIRLNLDVEEDKTLVNVNRFLLFNLFFNLVNNAIKYNKEQGEINIRAYAAGESYLVEISDTGIGIPQNQLPFIFERFKKLKQSAGQDSFGLGLPIVKSIADFHDIEIEVSSETGKGSRFKLIFN
;
A
#
# COMPACT_ATOMS: atom_id res chain seq x y z
N MET A 1 3.19 -6.88 -3.52
CA MET A 1 3.24 -7.86 -2.40
C MET A 1 3.28 -7.08 -1.08
N LYS A 2 2.41 -7.40 -0.12
CA LYS A 2 2.42 -6.77 1.22
C LYS A 2 3.74 -7.08 1.94
N LEU A 3 4.22 -6.16 2.79
CA LEU A 3 5.46 -6.33 3.58
C LEU A 3 5.44 -7.63 4.39
N GLN A 4 4.30 -7.94 4.99
CA GLN A 4 4.05 -9.19 5.70
C GLN A 4 4.37 -10.43 4.84
N THR A 5 3.86 -10.48 3.61
CA THR A 5 4.09 -11.61 2.70
C THR A 5 5.57 -11.74 2.30
N LYS A 6 6.30 -10.61 2.15
CA LYS A 6 7.75 -10.65 1.90
C LYS A 6 8.53 -11.18 3.08
N LEU A 7 8.15 -10.75 4.30
CA LEU A 7 8.82 -11.19 5.54
C LEU A 7 8.60 -12.69 5.78
N THR A 8 7.37 -13.17 5.66
CA THR A 8 7.06 -14.60 5.81
C THR A 8 7.75 -15.44 4.72
N LEU A 9 7.77 -14.98 3.47
CA LEU A 9 8.47 -15.68 2.38
C LEU A 9 9.97 -15.76 2.64
N PHE A 10 10.60 -14.68 3.09
CA PHE A 10 12.04 -14.66 3.40
C PHE A 10 12.37 -15.62 4.56
N ASN A 11 11.56 -15.59 5.63
CA ASN A 11 11.74 -16.49 6.76
C ASN A 11 11.52 -17.97 6.39
N THR A 12 10.51 -18.27 5.58
CA THR A 12 10.29 -19.65 5.11
C THR A 12 11.39 -20.13 4.19
N LEU A 13 11.89 -19.28 3.29
CA LEU A 13 13.00 -19.62 2.39
C LEU A 13 14.30 -19.86 3.16
N SER A 14 14.64 -19.03 4.14
CA SER A 14 15.83 -19.22 4.98
C SER A 14 15.77 -20.51 5.78
N LYS A 15 14.58 -20.88 6.29
CA LYS A 15 14.38 -22.16 6.98
C LYS A 15 14.49 -23.35 6.04
N LEU A 16 14.01 -23.23 4.80
CA LEU A 16 14.19 -24.28 3.79
C LEU A 16 15.66 -24.59 3.54
N VAL A 17 16.51 -23.57 3.48
CA VAL A 17 17.96 -23.75 3.33
C VAL A 17 18.55 -24.52 4.53
N ILE A 18 18.13 -24.15 5.75
CA ILE A 18 18.56 -24.83 6.97
C ILE A 18 18.11 -26.31 6.94
N VAL A 19 16.87 -26.57 6.53
CA VAL A 19 16.33 -27.93 6.40
C VAL A 19 17.16 -28.77 5.45
N VAL A 20 17.44 -28.25 4.25
CA VAL A 20 18.26 -28.96 3.26
C VAL A 20 19.63 -29.28 3.83
N LEU A 21 20.23 -28.35 4.57
CA LEU A 21 21.52 -28.58 5.22
C LEU A 21 21.42 -29.69 6.27
N PHE A 22 20.40 -29.72 7.10
CA PHE A 22 20.19 -30.77 8.12
C PHE A 22 19.90 -32.12 7.48
N VAL A 23 19.09 -32.18 6.42
CA VAL A 23 18.83 -33.43 5.67
C VAL A 23 20.11 -34.04 5.12
N LEU A 24 21.04 -33.23 4.66
CA LEU A 24 22.34 -33.69 4.17
C LEU A 24 23.31 -34.06 5.33
N LEU A 25 23.24 -33.36 6.45
CA LEU A 25 24.18 -33.50 7.57
C LEU A 25 23.82 -34.65 8.53
N ILE A 26 22.52 -34.87 8.80
CA ILE A 26 22.04 -35.88 9.75
C ILE A 26 22.56 -37.29 9.40
N PRO A 27 22.45 -37.81 8.17
CA PRO A 27 22.96 -39.14 7.84
C PRO A 27 24.48 -39.28 8.06
N VAL A 28 25.24 -38.23 7.73
CA VAL A 28 26.71 -38.22 7.90
C VAL A 28 27.07 -38.23 9.39
N LEU A 29 26.39 -37.44 10.21
CA LEU A 29 26.63 -37.39 11.66
C LEU A 29 26.26 -38.71 12.34
N ILE A 30 25.09 -39.26 12.04
CA ILE A 30 24.64 -40.54 12.59
C ILE A 30 25.59 -41.65 12.16
N GLY A 31 26.01 -41.65 10.90
CA GLY A 31 27.00 -42.61 10.41
C GLY A 31 28.34 -42.55 11.17
N LYS A 32 28.88 -41.36 11.42
CA LYS A 32 30.10 -41.17 12.23
C LYS A 32 29.92 -41.61 13.68
N ILE A 33 28.78 -41.26 14.30
CA ILE A 33 28.49 -41.64 15.68
C ILE A 33 28.38 -43.16 15.80
N ASN A 34 27.68 -43.82 14.87
CA ASN A 34 27.51 -45.26 14.88
C ASN A 34 28.82 -46.01 14.66
N LEU A 35 29.70 -45.52 13.76
CA LEU A 35 31.02 -46.07 13.58
C LEU A 35 31.87 -45.98 14.87
N SER A 36 31.89 -44.78 15.47
CA SER A 36 32.63 -44.56 16.73
C SER A 36 32.08 -45.45 17.89
N TYR A 37 30.76 -45.55 17.97
CA TYR A 37 30.10 -46.41 18.96
C TYR A 37 30.46 -47.90 18.71
N THR A 38 30.45 -48.34 17.47
CA THR A 38 30.81 -49.71 17.07
C THR A 38 32.29 -50.01 17.40
N ASP A 39 33.19 -49.10 17.06
CA ASP A 39 34.63 -49.25 17.36
C ASP A 39 34.86 -49.37 18.87
N ASN A 40 34.20 -48.57 19.70
CA ASN A 40 34.26 -48.66 21.15
C ASN A 40 33.66 -49.98 21.68
N ARG A 41 32.59 -50.49 21.07
CA ARG A 41 31.97 -51.76 21.43
C ARG A 41 32.89 -52.92 21.09
N LEU A 42 33.49 -52.93 19.91
CA LEU A 42 34.48 -53.95 19.50
C LEU A 42 35.68 -53.98 20.47
N ARG A 43 36.21 -52.83 20.88
CA ARG A 43 37.27 -52.73 21.88
C ARG A 43 36.85 -53.35 23.24
N LYS A 44 35.66 -53.00 23.76
CA LYS A 44 35.12 -53.56 24.99
C LYS A 44 34.92 -55.08 24.90
N GLN A 45 34.51 -55.55 23.71
CA GLN A 45 34.30 -56.98 23.50
C GLN A 45 35.65 -57.71 23.41
N LYS A 46 36.66 -57.17 22.74
CA LYS A 46 38.04 -57.66 22.78
C LYS A 46 38.51 -57.81 24.22
N ASP A 47 38.38 -56.76 25.06
CA ASP A 47 38.85 -56.80 26.45
C ASP A 47 38.12 -57.88 27.28
N LYS A 48 36.79 -58.07 27.08
CA LYS A 48 36.04 -59.12 27.71
C LYS A 48 36.49 -60.53 27.28
N VAL A 49 36.77 -60.69 25.99
CA VAL A 49 37.29 -61.99 25.47
C VAL A 49 38.64 -62.29 26.04
N LEU A 50 39.61 -61.34 26.07
CA LEU A 50 40.89 -61.51 26.68
C LEU A 50 40.84 -61.88 28.17
N GLN A 51 39.98 -61.18 28.94
CA GLN A 51 39.76 -61.57 30.36
C GLN A 51 39.23 -62.99 30.54
N LYS A 52 38.29 -63.41 29.66
CA LYS A 52 37.79 -64.78 29.68
C LYS A 52 38.88 -65.82 29.31
N ILE A 53 39.71 -65.55 28.33
CA ILE A 53 40.88 -66.38 27.93
C ILE A 53 41.81 -66.52 29.11
N ASP A 54 42.08 -65.43 29.86
CA ASP A 54 42.96 -65.44 31.03
C ASP A 54 42.41 -66.27 32.17
N SER A 55 41.03 -66.28 32.36
CA SER A 55 40.35 -66.97 33.48
C SER A 55 39.94 -68.40 33.17
N LEU A 56 39.51 -68.73 31.97
CA LEU A 56 38.92 -69.99 31.56
C LEU A 56 39.79 -70.77 30.58
N GLY A 57 40.88 -70.17 30.05
CA GLY A 57 41.72 -70.77 29.04
C GLY A 57 41.24 -70.50 27.60
N ILE A 58 42.13 -70.82 26.65
CA ILE A 58 41.95 -70.46 25.22
C ILE A 58 41.06 -71.46 24.45
N GLN A 59 40.84 -72.66 25.05
CA GLN A 59 40.13 -73.75 24.36
C GLN A 59 38.70 -73.47 23.97
N GLU A 60 38.00 -72.56 24.68
CA GLU A 60 36.58 -72.16 24.40
C GLU A 60 36.47 -71.39 23.09
N TYR A 61 37.52 -70.73 22.61
CA TYR A 61 37.55 -69.89 21.40
C TYR A 61 38.36 -70.52 20.24
N MET A 62 39.00 -71.66 20.44
CA MET A 62 39.70 -72.36 19.38
C MET A 62 38.69 -73.20 18.55
N PRO A 63 38.89 -73.18 17.21
CA PRO A 63 38.04 -74.01 16.34
C PRO A 63 38.25 -75.47 16.67
N ASP A 64 37.19 -76.23 16.93
CA ASP A 64 37.23 -77.70 17.03
C ASP A 64 37.76 -78.27 15.69
N PRO A 65 38.60 -79.26 15.70
CA PRO A 65 39.18 -79.89 14.47
C PRO A 65 38.13 -80.57 13.57
N ARG A 66 36.86 -80.55 13.91
CA ARG A 66 35.77 -80.95 13.01
C ARG A 66 35.39 -79.81 12.05
N PRO A 67 35.01 -80.08 10.77
CA PRO A 67 34.83 -79.08 9.73
C PRO A 67 33.61 -78.11 10.00
N TYR A 68 33.00 -78.17 11.14
CA TYR A 68 32.04 -77.29 11.67
C TYR A 68 32.37 -76.80 13.09
N GLY A 69 33.66 -76.38 13.25
CA GLY A 69 34.12 -75.79 14.51
C GLY A 69 33.51 -74.39 14.72
N SER A 70 33.14 -74.22 15.91
CA SER A 70 32.72 -73.12 16.74
C SER A 70 32.86 -71.69 16.18
N TYR A 71 32.38 -71.44 14.97
CA TYR A 71 31.86 -70.09 14.64
C TYR A 71 30.44 -70.09 15.16
N THR A 72 30.20 -69.51 16.33
CA THR A 72 28.89 -69.00 16.65
C THR A 72 28.74 -67.81 15.73
N LEU A 73 28.57 -68.08 14.45
CA LEU A 73 28.24 -67.15 13.40
C LEU A 73 26.79 -66.76 13.55
N LEU A 74 26.52 -65.94 14.55
CA LEU A 74 25.47 -65.00 14.39
C LEU A 74 25.94 -64.15 13.22
N LYS A 75 25.23 -64.13 12.06
CA LYS A 75 25.48 -63.27 10.89
C LYS A 75 25.75 -61.78 11.24
N GLU A 76 25.54 -61.43 12.49
CA GLU A 76 25.64 -60.07 13.03
C GLU A 76 26.97 -59.73 13.70
N GLU A 77 27.48 -60.63 14.56
CA GLU A 77 28.73 -60.43 15.31
C GLU A 77 29.47 -61.76 15.40
N TYR A 78 30.82 -61.75 15.24
CA TYR A 78 31.64 -62.93 15.43
C TYR A 78 32.89 -62.64 16.24
N VAL A 79 33.41 -63.67 16.87
CA VAL A 79 34.73 -63.68 17.50
C VAL A 79 35.49 -64.87 16.93
N GLY A 80 36.65 -64.59 16.31
CA GLY A 80 37.54 -65.58 15.76
C GLY A 80 38.89 -65.54 16.47
N LEU A 81 39.48 -66.68 16.71
CA LEU A 81 40.79 -66.82 17.31
C LEU A 81 41.67 -67.80 16.45
N GLU A 82 42.84 -67.31 15.97
CA GLU A 82 43.76 -68.11 15.14
C GLU A 82 45.13 -67.94 15.66
N GLU A 83 45.99 -69.01 15.51
CA GLU A 83 47.43 -68.91 15.80
C GLU A 83 48.11 -68.01 14.76
N SER A 84 48.89 -67.04 15.23
CA SER A 84 49.59 -66.11 14.36
C SER A 84 51.09 -66.26 14.36
N PRO A 85 51.84 -65.90 13.28
CA PRO A 85 53.31 -65.99 13.23
C PRO A 85 53.94 -65.16 14.37
N PRO A 86 55.12 -65.56 14.85
CA PRO A 86 55.74 -64.96 16.05
C PRO A 86 56.04 -63.46 15.99
N ASN A 87 56.16 -62.90 14.83
CA ASN A 87 56.48 -61.46 14.62
C ASN A 87 55.29 -60.62 14.14
N TYR A 88 54.11 -61.19 14.05
CA TYR A 88 52.92 -60.48 13.58
C TYR A 88 52.28 -59.71 14.71
N ARG A 89 52.25 -58.34 14.62
CA ARG A 89 51.59 -57.49 15.59
C ARG A 89 50.55 -56.64 14.87
N LEU A 90 49.31 -56.79 15.25
CA LEU A 90 48.20 -56.05 14.71
C LEU A 90 47.31 -55.53 15.87
N ASP A 91 46.88 -54.31 15.79
CA ASP A 91 45.80 -53.71 16.64
C ASP A 91 45.07 -52.63 15.83
N THR A 92 44.26 -53.09 14.88
CA THR A 92 43.60 -52.24 13.91
C THR A 92 42.10 -52.50 13.86
N ILE A 93 41.34 -51.49 13.49
CA ILE A 93 39.90 -51.64 13.20
C ILE A 93 39.69 -51.22 11.75
N GLU A 94 39.27 -52.14 10.92
CA GLU A 94 39.05 -51.89 9.51
C GLU A 94 37.78 -52.58 8.97
N ASN A 95 37.33 -52.13 7.79
CA ASN A 95 36.25 -52.81 7.11
C ASN A 95 36.80 -53.92 6.22
N SER A 96 36.34 -55.13 6.41
CA SER A 96 36.80 -56.29 5.59
C SER A 96 35.59 -57.11 5.13
N GLN A 97 35.73 -57.78 4.02
CA GLN A 97 34.72 -58.68 3.49
C GLN A 97 35.00 -60.11 3.96
N ARG A 98 33.95 -60.80 4.39
CA ARG A 98 34.05 -62.24 4.75
C ARG A 98 32.95 -63.01 4.02
N LEU A 99 33.33 -64.19 3.53
CA LEU A 99 32.35 -65.11 2.93
C LEU A 99 31.71 -65.97 4.04
N VAL A 100 30.42 -65.85 4.20
CA VAL A 100 29.64 -66.52 5.25
C VAL A 100 28.45 -67.20 4.58
N GLU A 101 28.39 -68.52 4.65
CA GLU A 101 27.32 -69.37 4.06
C GLU A 101 27.07 -69.09 2.53
N GLY A 102 28.12 -68.70 1.78
CA GLY A 102 27.99 -68.37 0.34
C GLY A 102 27.72 -66.90 0.05
N ASP A 103 27.39 -66.06 1.04
CA ASP A 103 27.21 -64.64 0.91
C ASP A 103 28.43 -63.84 1.33
N THR A 104 28.79 -62.82 0.57
CA THR A 104 29.86 -61.90 0.92
C THR A 104 29.31 -60.78 1.80
N ILE A 105 29.67 -60.83 3.09
CA ILE A 105 29.21 -59.85 4.08
C ILE A 105 30.35 -58.91 4.44
N GLN A 106 30.08 -57.61 4.47
CA GLN A 106 31.01 -56.60 4.99
C GLN A 106 30.94 -56.51 6.49
N TYR A 107 32.07 -56.61 7.13
CA TYR A 107 32.22 -56.48 8.58
C TYR A 107 33.13 -55.32 8.93
N ARG A 108 32.85 -54.68 10.06
CA ARG A 108 33.79 -53.84 10.80
C ARG A 108 34.54 -54.76 11.76
N ILE A 109 35.85 -54.96 11.55
CA ILE A 109 36.62 -55.97 12.26
C ILE A 109 37.70 -55.28 13.08
N LEU A 110 37.78 -55.61 14.37
CA LEU A 110 38.92 -55.35 15.23
C LEU A 110 39.82 -56.58 15.21
N SER A 111 41.08 -56.40 14.76
CA SER A 111 42.10 -57.43 14.75
C SER A 111 43.16 -57.08 15.78
N HIS A 112 43.36 -57.94 16.76
CA HIS A 112 44.31 -57.73 17.85
C HIS A 112 45.20 -58.98 18.07
N THR A 113 46.53 -58.82 18.09
CA THR A 113 47.46 -59.90 18.40
C THR A 113 47.86 -59.84 19.84
N PHE A 114 47.90 -61.02 20.51
CA PHE A 114 48.32 -61.13 21.89
C PHE A 114 49.10 -62.43 22.08
N LYS A 115 49.93 -62.51 23.16
CA LYS A 115 50.72 -63.68 23.49
C LYS A 115 50.08 -64.45 24.68
N HIS A 116 49.90 -65.77 24.53
CA HIS A 116 49.41 -66.63 25.58
C HIS A 116 50.17 -67.94 25.55
N GLN A 117 50.72 -68.40 26.69
CA GLN A 117 51.54 -69.64 26.82
C GLN A 117 52.60 -69.81 25.74
N ASP A 118 53.44 -68.83 25.50
CA ASP A 118 54.53 -68.76 24.48
C ASP A 118 54.11 -68.83 22.99
N LYS A 119 52.81 -68.83 22.70
CA LYS A 119 52.28 -68.75 21.35
C LYS A 119 51.61 -67.41 21.11
N ASN A 120 51.68 -66.91 19.85
CA ASN A 120 51.03 -65.74 19.46
C ASN A 120 49.64 -66.04 18.80
N TYR A 121 48.66 -65.30 19.14
CA TYR A 121 47.31 -65.46 18.65
C TYR A 121 46.76 -64.13 18.04
N LEU A 122 46.00 -64.29 16.97
CA LEU A 122 45.21 -63.20 16.37
C LEU A 122 43.73 -63.36 16.82
N LEU A 123 43.24 -62.37 17.54
CA LEU A 123 41.86 -62.27 17.91
C LEU A 123 41.15 -61.29 16.93
N GLU A 124 40.16 -61.79 16.25
CA GLU A 124 39.25 -60.96 15.43
C GLU A 124 37.90 -60.86 16.10
N VAL A 125 37.40 -59.63 16.26
CA VAL A 125 36.03 -59.32 16.70
C VAL A 125 35.38 -58.50 15.60
N GLY A 126 34.34 -59.07 14.96
CA GLY A 126 33.69 -58.47 13.83
C GLY A 126 32.20 -58.21 14.09
N LYS A 127 31.71 -57.08 13.52
CA LYS A 127 30.29 -56.74 13.47
C LYS A 127 29.86 -56.37 12.06
N SER A 128 28.75 -56.94 11.60
CA SER A 128 28.22 -56.70 10.26
C SER A 128 27.88 -55.23 10.03
N VAL A 129 28.38 -54.67 8.92
CA VAL A 129 28.05 -53.27 8.51
C VAL A 129 26.57 -53.14 8.20
N LYS A 130 25.89 -54.18 7.70
CA LYS A 130 24.46 -54.18 7.47
C LYS A 130 23.69 -53.99 8.76
N THR A 131 24.03 -54.70 9.81
CA THR A 131 23.41 -54.55 11.16
C THR A 131 23.67 -53.15 11.74
N ILE A 132 24.84 -52.55 11.48
CA ILE A 132 25.14 -51.18 11.87
C ILE A 132 24.18 -50.22 11.15
N GLY A 133 23.95 -50.43 9.83
CA GLY A 133 23.01 -49.65 9.02
C GLY A 133 21.55 -49.79 9.47
N GLU A 134 21.11 -51.03 9.73
CA GLU A 134 19.75 -51.30 10.21
C GLU A 134 19.45 -50.65 11.58
N THR A 135 20.46 -50.56 12.46
CA THR A 135 20.32 -49.86 13.75
C THR A 135 20.27 -48.35 13.60
N SER A 136 20.86 -47.79 12.54
CA SER A 136 20.88 -46.34 12.32
C SER A 136 19.63 -45.80 11.63
N SER A 137 18.94 -46.61 10.82
CA SER A 137 17.76 -46.20 10.04
C SER A 137 16.59 -45.66 10.90
N PRO A 138 16.19 -46.35 12.01
CA PRO A 138 15.14 -45.83 12.88
C PRO A 138 15.50 -44.49 13.52
N LEU A 139 16.78 -44.31 13.90
CA LEU A 139 17.24 -43.03 14.47
C LEU A 139 17.21 -41.90 13.45
N GLN A 140 17.53 -42.18 12.19
CA GLN A 140 17.42 -41.20 11.11
C GLN A 140 15.97 -40.80 10.88
N ASN A 141 15.03 -41.74 10.82
CA ASN A 141 13.61 -41.48 10.64
C ASN A 141 13.04 -40.61 11.77
N ILE A 142 13.34 -40.95 13.02
CA ILE A 142 12.92 -40.13 14.18
C ILE A 142 13.50 -38.72 14.09
N ALA A 143 14.77 -38.58 13.71
CA ALA A 143 15.42 -37.27 13.55
C ALA A 143 14.72 -36.42 12.46
N PHE A 144 14.31 -37.05 11.35
CA PHE A 144 13.56 -36.38 10.30
C PHE A 144 12.13 -35.99 10.74
N GLU A 145 11.42 -36.84 11.46
CA GLU A 145 10.09 -36.53 12.00
C GLU A 145 10.13 -35.34 12.98
N VAL A 146 11.11 -35.35 13.88
CA VAL A 146 11.33 -34.23 14.82
C VAL A 146 11.68 -32.95 14.07
N LEU A 147 12.54 -33.03 13.04
CA LEU A 147 12.90 -31.87 12.21
C LEU A 147 11.67 -31.29 11.53
N LEU A 148 10.82 -32.13 10.90
CA LEU A 148 9.59 -31.70 10.25
C LEU A 148 8.61 -31.05 11.25
N GLY A 149 8.46 -31.62 12.44
CA GLY A 149 7.64 -31.05 13.52
C GLY A 149 8.13 -29.68 13.96
N MET A 150 9.44 -29.52 14.15
CA MET A 150 10.04 -28.22 14.50
C MET A 150 9.83 -27.16 13.42
N ILE A 151 9.96 -27.54 12.14
CA ILE A 151 9.72 -26.65 11.02
C ILE A 151 8.27 -26.17 11.02
N PHE A 152 7.32 -27.09 11.14
CA PHE A 152 5.92 -26.76 11.16
C PHE A 152 5.59 -25.75 12.28
N ILE A 153 6.05 -26.03 13.50
CA ILE A 153 5.88 -25.15 14.66
C ILE A 153 6.50 -23.77 14.40
N THR A 154 7.73 -23.71 13.89
CA THR A 154 8.40 -22.42 13.66
C THR A 154 7.75 -21.59 12.56
N VAL A 155 7.24 -22.20 11.47
CA VAL A 155 6.47 -21.51 10.43
C VAL A 155 5.19 -20.92 10.99
N LEU A 156 4.49 -21.68 11.84
CA LEU A 156 3.28 -21.23 12.50
C LEU A 156 3.54 -20.04 13.43
N LEU A 157 4.59 -20.12 14.24
CA LEU A 157 5.01 -19.04 15.13
C LEU A 157 5.39 -17.77 14.35
N ASP A 158 6.12 -17.90 13.24
CA ASP A 158 6.49 -16.75 12.38
C ASP A 158 5.26 -16.05 11.80
N PHE A 159 4.27 -16.83 11.35
CA PHE A 159 3.04 -16.27 10.82
C PHE A 159 2.29 -15.43 11.87
N PHE A 160 2.12 -15.95 13.07
CA PHE A 160 1.48 -15.22 14.16
C PHE A 160 2.29 -14.01 14.61
N TYR A 161 3.61 -14.16 14.73
CA TYR A 161 4.52 -13.09 15.14
C TYR A 161 4.57 -11.94 14.14
N ALA A 162 4.66 -12.24 12.84
CA ALA A 162 4.64 -11.23 11.79
C ALA A 162 3.32 -10.44 11.78
N ASN A 163 2.19 -11.12 11.95
CA ASN A 163 0.88 -10.48 12.07
C ASN A 163 0.81 -9.55 13.29
N TYR A 164 1.26 -10.02 14.43
CA TYR A 164 1.27 -9.23 15.67
C TYR A 164 2.17 -7.99 15.54
N LEU A 165 3.38 -8.16 15.02
CA LEU A 165 4.37 -7.09 14.88
C LEU A 165 3.92 -6.00 13.89
N LEU A 166 3.28 -6.36 12.78
CA LEU A 166 2.89 -5.41 11.72
C LEU A 166 1.50 -4.79 11.91
N ARG A 167 0.71 -5.27 12.84
CA ARG A 167 -0.64 -4.75 13.12
C ARG A 167 -0.68 -3.25 13.45
N PRO A 168 0.26 -2.67 14.25
CA PRO A 168 0.31 -1.23 14.50
C PRO A 168 0.53 -0.41 13.23
N LEU A 169 1.38 -0.86 12.31
CA LEU A 169 1.63 -0.18 11.04
C LEU A 169 0.35 -0.08 10.19
N GLU A 170 -0.42 -1.17 10.11
CA GLU A 170 -1.70 -1.15 9.40
C GLU A 170 -2.70 -0.17 10.03
N LYS A 171 -2.72 -0.08 11.37
CA LYS A 171 -3.55 0.89 12.08
C LYS A 171 -3.12 2.33 11.80
N ILE A 172 -1.80 2.62 11.79
CA ILE A 172 -1.27 3.97 11.46
C ILE A 172 -1.70 4.37 10.05
N ILE A 173 -1.51 3.48 9.08
CA ILE A 173 -1.88 3.75 7.68
C ILE A 173 -3.39 4.01 7.54
N LYS A 174 -4.23 3.16 8.12
CA LYS A 174 -5.69 3.31 8.04
C LYS A 174 -6.20 4.54 8.80
N ALA A 175 -5.67 4.80 9.99
CA ALA A 175 -6.15 5.89 10.83
C ALA A 175 -5.69 7.27 10.37
N LYS A 176 -4.49 7.38 9.75
CA LYS A 176 -3.85 8.67 9.48
C LYS A 176 -3.63 8.99 8.00
N LEU A 177 -3.62 7.99 7.10
CA LEU A 177 -3.26 8.21 5.69
C LEU A 177 -4.37 7.84 4.70
N LEU A 178 -5.26 6.87 5.05
CA LEU A 178 -6.34 6.47 4.16
C LEU A 178 -7.65 7.19 4.52
N ASP A 179 -8.40 7.57 3.50
CA ASP A 179 -9.76 8.14 3.58
C ASP A 179 -9.90 9.44 4.40
N LYS A 180 -8.84 10.22 4.53
CA LYS A 180 -8.90 11.49 5.24
C LYS A 180 -8.84 12.66 4.25
N ARG A 181 -9.94 13.44 4.19
CA ARG A 181 -9.95 14.76 3.51
C ARG A 181 -9.40 15.79 4.49
N PHE A 182 -8.52 16.67 4.02
CA PHE A 182 -8.05 17.82 4.79
C PHE A 182 -9.03 19.01 4.64
N PRO A 183 -9.25 19.82 5.70
CA PRO A 183 -8.79 19.66 7.08
C PRO A 183 -9.52 18.53 7.80
N MET A 184 -8.81 17.82 8.68
CA MET A 184 -9.38 16.65 9.35
C MET A 184 -10.30 17.05 10.51
N ALA A 185 -11.48 16.46 10.57
CA ALA A 185 -12.39 16.65 11.68
C ALA A 185 -12.04 15.71 12.86
N GLY A 186 -11.57 16.27 13.97
CA GLY A 186 -11.44 15.57 15.25
C GLY A 186 -10.00 15.28 15.71
N PRO A 187 -9.82 14.99 17.00
CA PRO A 187 -8.52 14.79 17.60
C PRO A 187 -7.88 13.48 17.13
N TYR A 188 -6.61 13.53 16.78
CA TYR A 188 -5.82 12.36 16.44
C TYR A 188 -5.58 11.47 17.64
N GLN A 189 -5.97 10.21 17.55
CA GLN A 189 -5.62 9.23 18.56
C GLN A 189 -4.20 8.71 18.30
N ARG A 190 -3.36 8.73 19.32
CA ARG A 190 -2.06 8.07 19.31
C ARG A 190 -2.27 6.55 19.25
N ILE A 191 -1.48 5.88 18.40
CA ILE A 191 -1.56 4.43 18.28
C ILE A 191 -0.54 3.82 19.24
N GLU A 192 -1.05 3.10 20.24
CA GLU A 192 -0.20 2.36 21.16
C GLU A 192 0.52 1.21 20.46
N THR A 193 1.83 1.22 20.56
CA THR A 193 2.73 0.19 20.01
C THR A 193 3.92 -0.02 20.91
N SER A 194 4.38 -1.27 21.02
CA SER A 194 5.59 -1.64 21.75
C SER A 194 6.87 -1.42 20.93
N THR A 195 6.76 -1.20 19.62
CA THR A 195 7.90 -1.02 18.71
C THR A 195 8.27 0.45 18.61
N TYR A 196 9.50 0.79 18.96
CA TYR A 196 10.01 2.16 18.95
C TYR A 196 9.87 2.86 17.59
N ASP A 197 10.22 2.15 16.51
CA ASP A 197 10.15 2.70 15.14
C ASP A 197 8.71 3.06 14.73
N PHE A 198 7.73 2.28 15.13
CA PHE A 198 6.32 2.60 14.84
C PHE A 198 5.82 3.75 15.71
N LYS A 199 6.29 3.85 16.94
CA LYS A 199 5.99 5.01 17.80
C LYS A 199 6.58 6.29 17.21
N TYR A 200 7.82 6.23 16.74
CA TYR A 200 8.48 7.36 16.08
C TYR A 200 7.78 7.76 14.78
N LEU A 201 7.38 6.77 13.97
CA LEU A 201 6.61 6.99 12.74
C LEU A 201 5.26 7.64 13.05
N ASP A 202 4.52 7.14 14.05
CA ASP A 202 3.22 7.67 14.46
C ASP A 202 3.33 9.13 14.92
N GLU A 203 4.33 9.45 15.71
CA GLU A 203 4.61 10.81 16.17
C GLU A 203 5.02 11.75 15.01
N SER A 204 5.88 11.28 14.10
CA SER A 204 6.32 12.09 12.96
C SER A 204 5.16 12.41 12.00
N ILE A 205 4.28 11.43 11.74
CA ILE A 205 3.08 11.66 10.94
C ILE A 205 2.15 12.65 11.66
N HIS A 206 2.01 12.52 12.97
CA HIS A 206 1.19 13.43 13.77
C HIS A 206 1.67 14.88 13.67
N GLN A 207 2.97 15.12 13.90
CA GLN A 207 3.57 16.43 13.76
C GLN A 207 3.42 17.01 12.34
N MET A 208 3.55 16.17 11.31
CA MET A 208 3.36 16.60 9.93
C MET A 208 1.92 17.07 9.70
N ILE A 209 0.93 16.33 10.20
CA ILE A 209 -0.49 16.68 10.10
C ILE A 209 -0.78 17.98 10.84
N GLU A 210 -0.30 18.14 12.08
CA GLU A 210 -0.45 19.38 12.85
C GLU A 210 0.16 20.58 12.10
N HIS A 211 1.32 20.40 11.49
CA HIS A 211 1.97 21.45 10.71
C HIS A 211 1.15 21.83 9.47
N ILE A 212 0.60 20.84 8.78
CA ILE A 212 -0.30 21.06 7.62
C ILE A 212 -1.54 21.83 8.08
N GLU A 213 -2.22 21.41 9.14
CA GLU A 213 -3.41 22.08 9.68
C GLU A 213 -3.13 23.52 10.08
N ALA A 214 -2.01 23.75 10.80
CA ALA A 214 -1.59 25.10 11.19
C ALA A 214 -1.31 25.99 9.96
N THR A 215 -0.76 25.41 8.88
CA THR A 215 -0.50 26.13 7.63
C THR A 215 -1.81 26.48 6.93
N PHE A 216 -2.74 25.54 6.83
CA PHE A 216 -4.08 25.79 6.29
C PHE A 216 -4.83 26.87 7.09
N GLN A 217 -4.77 26.84 8.41
CA GLN A 217 -5.42 27.83 9.24
C GLN A 217 -4.83 29.23 9.02
N LYS A 218 -3.51 29.36 8.95
CA LYS A 218 -2.86 30.63 8.62
C LYS A 218 -3.24 31.15 7.22
N GLU A 219 -3.32 30.28 6.27
CA GLU A 219 -3.73 30.64 4.89
C GLU A 219 -5.19 31.11 4.85
N ARG A 220 -6.09 30.43 5.59
CA ARG A 220 -7.50 30.87 5.74
C ARG A 220 -7.60 32.27 6.36
N GLU A 221 -6.86 32.51 7.42
CA GLU A 221 -6.83 33.83 8.08
C GLU A 221 -6.25 34.92 7.16
N PHE A 222 -5.18 34.60 6.43
CA PHE A 222 -4.59 35.52 5.45
C PHE A 222 -5.59 35.90 4.34
N ILE A 223 -6.30 34.93 3.75
CA ILE A 223 -7.29 35.18 2.71
C ILE A 223 -8.45 36.02 3.24
N SER A 224 -8.95 35.72 4.45
CA SER A 224 -10.01 36.48 5.08
C SER A 224 -9.59 37.93 5.33
N ASN A 225 -8.43 38.13 5.92
CA ASN A 225 -7.89 39.48 6.20
C ASN A 225 -7.62 40.24 4.89
N ALA A 226 -7.02 39.61 3.88
CA ALA A 226 -6.79 40.22 2.59
C ALA A 226 -8.10 40.67 1.90
N SER A 227 -9.17 39.88 2.08
CA SER A 227 -10.51 40.26 1.59
C SER A 227 -10.99 41.59 2.17
N HIS A 228 -10.90 41.73 3.47
CA HIS A 228 -11.35 42.95 4.19
C HIS A 228 -10.44 44.15 3.87
N GLU A 229 -9.12 43.95 3.90
CA GLU A 229 -8.13 45.02 3.64
C GLU A 229 -8.15 45.54 2.19
N LEU A 230 -8.54 44.71 1.22
CA LEU A 230 -8.69 45.11 -0.18
C LEU A 230 -10.04 45.75 -0.46
N MET A 231 -11.12 45.28 0.14
CA MET A 231 -12.46 45.83 -0.10
C MET A 231 -12.69 47.21 0.50
N THR A 232 -12.14 47.50 1.64
CA THR A 232 -12.25 48.77 2.37
C THR A 232 -11.78 49.98 1.51
N PRO A 233 -10.53 50.03 0.99
CA PRO A 233 -10.06 51.16 0.20
C PRO A 233 -10.85 51.30 -1.12
N ILE A 234 -11.28 50.20 -1.75
CA ILE A 234 -12.09 50.25 -2.97
C ILE A 234 -13.41 50.91 -2.68
N THR A 235 -14.08 50.55 -1.57
CA THR A 235 -15.38 51.14 -1.16
C THR A 235 -15.24 52.61 -0.81
N ILE A 236 -14.14 53.00 -0.12
CA ILE A 236 -13.86 54.40 0.19
C ILE A 236 -13.70 55.25 -1.09
N LEU A 237 -12.95 54.73 -2.08
CA LEU A 237 -12.77 55.38 -3.36
C LEU A 237 -14.09 55.50 -4.14
N GLN A 238 -14.91 54.44 -4.15
CA GLN A 238 -16.25 54.49 -4.77
C GLN A 238 -17.12 55.60 -4.15
N ASN A 239 -17.23 55.65 -2.83
CA ASN A 239 -18.02 56.67 -2.11
C ASN A 239 -17.47 58.09 -2.40
N LYS A 240 -16.15 58.29 -2.50
CA LYS A 240 -15.59 59.61 -2.86
C LYS A 240 -15.96 60.02 -4.28
N ILE A 241 -15.91 59.10 -5.27
CA ILE A 241 -16.32 59.37 -6.64
C ILE A 241 -17.82 59.69 -6.70
N GLU A 242 -18.66 58.89 -6.04
CA GLU A 242 -20.13 59.13 -5.96
C GLU A 242 -20.43 60.51 -5.37
N ASN A 243 -19.78 60.88 -4.26
CA ASN A 243 -19.97 62.17 -3.61
C ASN A 243 -19.52 63.34 -4.49
N ILE A 244 -18.48 63.17 -5.35
CA ILE A 244 -18.10 64.19 -6.32
C ILE A 244 -19.09 64.25 -7.47
N SER A 245 -19.60 63.07 -7.97
CA SER A 245 -20.51 62.99 -9.12
C SER A 245 -21.90 63.61 -8.88
N VAL A 246 -22.32 63.77 -7.63
CA VAL A 246 -23.61 64.35 -7.22
C VAL A 246 -23.57 65.88 -7.14
N ARG A 247 -22.39 66.52 -7.31
CA ARG A 247 -22.27 67.98 -7.23
C ARG A 247 -22.74 68.64 -8.51
N ASP A 248 -23.51 69.71 -8.39
CA ASP A 248 -24.08 70.48 -9.53
C ASP A 248 -23.07 71.35 -10.28
N ASP A 249 -21.86 71.52 -9.73
CA ASP A 249 -20.81 72.44 -10.24
C ASP A 249 -19.73 71.74 -11.10
N ILE A 250 -19.95 70.53 -11.55
CA ILE A 250 -18.97 69.73 -12.34
C ILE A 250 -19.18 69.90 -13.83
N SER A 251 -18.05 70.07 -14.57
CA SER A 251 -18.08 70.10 -16.04
C SER A 251 -18.42 68.72 -16.62
N GLU A 252 -19.07 68.68 -17.79
CA GLU A 252 -19.36 67.44 -18.51
C GLU A 252 -18.13 66.59 -18.71
N GLU A 253 -16.96 67.19 -19.00
CA GLU A 253 -15.70 66.48 -19.15
C GLU A 253 -15.28 65.77 -17.87
N LEU A 254 -15.44 66.40 -16.70
CA LEU A 254 -15.13 65.80 -15.42
C LEU A 254 -16.13 64.69 -15.07
N GLN A 255 -17.40 64.85 -15.42
CA GLN A 255 -18.44 63.85 -15.21
C GLN A 255 -18.16 62.55 -15.99
N VAL A 256 -17.72 62.65 -17.26
CA VAL A 256 -17.27 61.50 -18.06
C VAL A 256 -16.09 60.79 -17.41
N LYS A 257 -15.10 61.53 -16.91
CA LYS A 257 -13.92 60.94 -16.22
C LYS A 257 -14.32 60.26 -14.92
N LEU A 258 -15.26 60.78 -14.15
CA LEU A 258 -15.76 60.16 -12.94
C LEU A 258 -16.48 58.84 -13.24
N VAL A 259 -17.31 58.80 -14.29
CA VAL A 259 -17.97 57.56 -14.75
C VAL A 259 -16.93 56.49 -15.17
N GLU A 260 -15.87 56.85 -15.87
CA GLU A 260 -14.77 55.94 -16.26
C GLU A 260 -14.03 55.40 -15.01
N MET A 261 -13.76 56.28 -14.02
CA MET A 261 -13.14 55.90 -12.76
C MET A 261 -14.04 54.90 -11.98
N GLN A 262 -15.35 55.21 -11.92
CA GLN A 262 -16.32 54.34 -11.23
C GLN A 262 -16.44 52.97 -11.91
N ARG A 263 -16.45 52.91 -13.25
CA ARG A 263 -16.39 51.69 -14.01
C ARG A 263 -15.12 50.87 -13.68
N THR A 264 -13.94 51.54 -13.63
CA THR A 264 -12.67 50.90 -13.32
C THR A 264 -12.65 50.36 -11.89
N LEU A 265 -13.17 51.09 -10.90
CA LEU A 265 -13.25 50.62 -9.52
C LEU A 265 -14.25 49.47 -9.37
N ASN A 266 -15.41 49.54 -10.04
CA ASN A 266 -16.37 48.42 -10.04
C ASN A 266 -15.71 47.15 -10.64
N ARG A 267 -14.93 47.34 -11.68
CA ARG A 267 -14.13 46.27 -12.30
C ARG A 267 -13.14 45.67 -11.33
N LEU A 268 -12.34 46.50 -10.64
CA LEU A 268 -11.36 46.05 -9.64
C LEU A 268 -12.04 45.29 -8.49
N LYS A 269 -13.14 45.82 -7.98
CA LYS A 269 -13.97 45.19 -6.94
C LYS A 269 -14.44 43.79 -7.33
N SER A 270 -14.97 43.64 -8.57
CA SER A 270 -15.47 42.37 -9.07
C SER A 270 -14.33 41.34 -9.22
N ILE A 271 -13.18 41.74 -9.77
CA ILE A 271 -11.99 40.86 -9.90
C ILE A 271 -11.53 40.38 -8.53
N THR A 272 -11.33 41.32 -7.58
CA THR A 272 -10.87 41.00 -6.21
C THR A 272 -11.83 40.07 -5.52
N LYS A 273 -13.16 40.36 -5.56
CA LYS A 273 -14.19 39.51 -4.95
C LYS A 273 -14.18 38.09 -5.52
N THR A 274 -14.05 37.97 -6.83
CA THR A 274 -14.04 36.64 -7.50
C THR A 274 -12.76 35.86 -7.18
N LEU A 275 -11.60 36.50 -7.18
CA LEU A 275 -10.33 35.84 -6.82
C LEU A 275 -10.33 35.35 -5.38
N LEU A 276 -10.83 36.17 -4.45
CA LEU A 276 -10.97 35.80 -3.05
C LEU A 276 -11.95 34.64 -2.88
N LEU A 277 -13.07 34.66 -3.59
CA LEU A 277 -14.04 33.55 -3.54
C LEU A 277 -13.44 32.24 -4.07
N ILE A 278 -12.70 32.28 -5.19
CA ILE A 278 -11.98 31.10 -5.71
C ILE A 278 -10.99 30.59 -4.65
N SER A 279 -10.21 31.50 -4.06
CA SER A 279 -9.23 31.13 -3.04
C SER A 279 -9.90 30.52 -1.80
N GLN A 280 -11.05 31.07 -1.36
CA GLN A 280 -11.81 30.48 -0.25
C GLN A 280 -12.36 29.08 -0.55
N ILE A 281 -12.79 28.83 -1.79
CA ILE A 281 -13.28 27.52 -2.23
C ILE A 281 -12.12 26.52 -2.24
N GLU A 282 -10.98 26.88 -2.86
CA GLU A 282 -9.78 26.03 -2.96
C GLU A 282 -9.21 25.68 -1.57
N ASN A 283 -9.29 26.59 -0.61
CA ASN A 283 -8.91 26.39 0.78
C ASN A 283 -10.02 25.80 1.65
N GLN A 284 -11.07 25.24 1.05
CA GLN A 284 -12.16 24.52 1.73
C GLN A 284 -12.78 25.32 2.91
N GLN A 285 -12.94 26.65 2.74
CA GLN A 285 -13.54 27.51 3.77
C GLN A 285 -15.07 27.39 3.85
N PHE A 286 -15.70 26.74 2.88
CA PHE A 286 -17.14 26.51 2.84
C PHE A 286 -17.48 25.13 3.41
N LEU A 287 -18.66 25.03 4.04
CA LEU A 287 -19.21 23.77 4.53
C LEU A 287 -20.24 23.23 3.53
N LYS A 288 -20.35 21.93 3.43
CA LYS A 288 -21.34 21.21 2.64
C LYS A 288 -22.45 20.69 3.57
N GLU A 289 -23.27 21.59 4.10
CA GLU A 289 -24.30 21.26 5.12
C GLU A 289 -25.72 21.48 4.62
N ASP A 290 -25.89 22.07 3.42
CA ASP A 290 -27.18 22.43 2.89
C ASP A 290 -27.88 21.26 2.18
N ILE A 291 -29.19 21.34 2.13
CA ILE A 291 -30.09 20.50 1.33
C ILE A 291 -30.78 21.44 0.32
N VAL A 292 -30.64 21.14 -0.97
CA VAL A 292 -31.09 22.04 -2.04
C VAL A 292 -31.92 21.29 -3.07
N GLN A 293 -33.10 21.81 -3.39
CA GLN A 293 -33.89 21.39 -4.54
C GLN A 293 -33.38 22.08 -5.80
N VAL A 294 -33.02 21.33 -6.82
CA VAL A 294 -32.42 21.87 -8.06
C VAL A 294 -33.38 22.82 -8.76
N LYS A 295 -34.67 22.47 -8.82
CA LYS A 295 -35.71 23.30 -9.44
C LYS A 295 -35.83 24.66 -8.78
N ASP A 296 -35.84 24.75 -7.45
CA ASP A 296 -35.93 25.99 -6.72
C ASP A 296 -34.73 26.89 -6.97
N LEU A 297 -33.52 26.28 -6.95
CA LEU A 297 -32.26 26.98 -7.21
C LEU A 297 -32.18 27.55 -8.63
N LEU A 298 -32.61 26.79 -9.64
CA LEU A 298 -32.64 27.25 -11.04
C LEU A 298 -33.68 28.34 -11.27
N ASN A 299 -34.83 28.28 -10.58
CA ASN A 299 -35.83 29.37 -10.61
C ASN A 299 -35.28 30.66 -10.00
N GLU A 300 -34.60 30.60 -8.87
CA GLU A 300 -33.95 31.75 -8.24
C GLU A 300 -32.92 32.40 -9.19
N VAL A 301 -32.07 31.57 -9.85
CA VAL A 301 -31.15 32.06 -10.88
C VAL A 301 -31.90 32.74 -12.02
N ARG A 302 -33.01 32.16 -12.51
CA ARG A 302 -33.83 32.74 -13.57
C ARG A 302 -34.41 34.13 -13.15
N GLU A 303 -34.87 34.28 -11.92
CA GLU A 303 -35.37 35.55 -11.40
C GLU A 303 -34.27 36.62 -11.37
N GLU A 304 -33.07 36.28 -10.86
CA GLU A 304 -31.94 37.21 -10.73
C GLU A 304 -31.44 37.74 -12.08
N ILE A 305 -31.55 36.92 -13.15
CA ILE A 305 -31.07 37.30 -14.49
C ILE A 305 -32.17 37.89 -15.39
N SER A 306 -33.43 37.99 -14.92
CA SER A 306 -34.62 38.35 -15.72
C SER A 306 -34.46 39.66 -16.47
N ILE A 307 -33.92 40.70 -15.83
CA ILE A 307 -33.69 42.04 -16.43
C ILE A 307 -32.69 41.94 -17.59
N ARG A 308 -31.59 41.17 -17.40
CA ARG A 308 -30.55 41.01 -18.43
C ARG A 308 -31.03 40.23 -19.66
N LEU A 309 -32.00 39.33 -19.49
CA LEU A 309 -32.67 38.61 -20.59
C LEU A 309 -33.52 39.57 -21.42
N GLN A 310 -34.26 40.47 -20.74
CA GLN A 310 -35.10 41.49 -21.41
C GLN A 310 -34.25 42.47 -22.23
N ASP A 311 -33.12 42.95 -21.67
CA ASP A 311 -32.24 43.92 -22.33
C ASP A 311 -31.69 43.41 -23.69
N LYS A 312 -31.53 42.08 -23.85
CA LYS A 312 -31.07 41.45 -25.09
C LYS A 312 -32.14 40.71 -25.89
N ASN A 313 -33.39 40.73 -25.42
CA ASN A 313 -34.51 39.97 -25.99
C ASN A 313 -34.20 38.46 -26.12
N ILE A 314 -33.51 37.87 -25.13
CA ILE A 314 -33.17 36.46 -25.11
C ILE A 314 -34.30 35.64 -24.47
N ARG A 315 -34.68 34.54 -25.11
CA ARG A 315 -35.63 33.58 -24.55
C ARG A 315 -34.91 32.56 -23.67
N LEU A 316 -35.37 32.38 -22.43
CA LEU A 316 -34.85 31.34 -21.54
C LEU A 316 -35.95 30.30 -21.32
N ASN A 317 -35.65 29.07 -21.68
CA ASN A 317 -36.47 27.89 -21.45
C ASN A 317 -35.88 27.11 -20.29
N LEU A 318 -36.67 26.85 -19.25
CA LEU A 318 -36.29 26.03 -18.10
C LEU A 318 -37.19 24.80 -18.09
N ASP A 319 -36.57 23.62 -18.29
CA ASP A 319 -37.22 22.32 -18.29
C ASP A 319 -36.59 21.43 -17.23
N VAL A 320 -37.34 21.12 -16.17
CA VAL A 320 -36.94 20.23 -15.09
C VAL A 320 -37.83 19.02 -15.13
N GLU A 321 -37.38 17.96 -15.81
CA GLU A 321 -38.14 16.73 -16.00
C GLU A 321 -38.32 15.98 -14.68
N GLU A 322 -37.29 15.98 -13.84
CA GLU A 322 -37.28 15.37 -12.51
C GLU A 322 -36.58 16.31 -11.53
N ASP A 323 -37.21 16.62 -10.41
CA ASP A 323 -36.63 17.49 -9.39
C ASP A 323 -35.81 16.65 -8.39
N LYS A 324 -34.50 16.87 -8.34
CA LYS A 324 -33.59 16.18 -7.41
C LYS A 324 -33.26 17.06 -6.22
N THR A 325 -33.31 16.45 -5.04
CA THR A 325 -32.80 17.05 -3.82
C THR A 325 -31.31 16.71 -3.68
N LEU A 326 -30.45 17.71 -3.72
CA LEU A 326 -29.01 17.56 -3.45
C LEU A 326 -28.77 17.72 -1.95
N VAL A 327 -28.03 16.80 -1.38
CA VAL A 327 -27.64 16.79 0.04
C VAL A 327 -26.13 16.96 0.17
N ASN A 328 -25.67 17.46 1.32
CA ASN A 328 -24.25 17.72 1.57
C ASN A 328 -23.63 18.66 0.51
N VAL A 329 -24.30 19.74 0.22
CA VAL A 329 -23.87 20.78 -0.73
C VAL A 329 -23.76 22.14 -0.04
N ASN A 330 -23.23 23.15 -0.73
CA ASN A 330 -23.29 24.53 -0.32
C ASN A 330 -24.19 25.32 -1.29
N ARG A 331 -25.34 25.78 -0.82
CA ARG A 331 -26.34 26.45 -1.63
C ARG A 331 -25.82 27.73 -2.31
N PHE A 332 -25.06 28.54 -1.57
CA PHE A 332 -24.48 29.77 -2.09
C PHE A 332 -23.52 29.51 -3.26
N LEU A 333 -22.67 28.50 -3.15
CA LEU A 333 -21.74 28.13 -4.21
C LEU A 333 -22.48 27.58 -5.43
N LEU A 334 -23.44 26.69 -5.24
CA LEU A 334 -24.24 26.15 -6.36
C LEU A 334 -25.02 27.26 -7.09
N PHE A 335 -25.61 28.24 -6.36
CA PHE A 335 -26.21 29.41 -6.97
C PHE A 335 -25.19 30.15 -7.86
N ASN A 336 -23.99 30.42 -7.34
CA ASN A 336 -22.95 31.11 -8.10
C ASN A 336 -22.50 30.31 -9.33
N LEU A 337 -22.47 28.99 -9.26
CA LEU A 337 -22.14 28.12 -10.40
C LEU A 337 -23.16 28.29 -11.52
N PHE A 338 -24.45 28.13 -11.24
CA PHE A 338 -25.51 28.26 -12.24
C PHE A 338 -25.61 29.70 -12.75
N PHE A 339 -25.54 30.68 -11.85
CA PHE A 339 -25.56 32.09 -12.21
C PHE A 339 -24.43 32.44 -13.18
N ASN A 340 -23.20 32.00 -12.95
CA ASN A 340 -22.07 32.28 -13.84
C ASN A 340 -22.24 31.63 -15.21
N LEU A 341 -22.74 30.39 -15.28
CA LEU A 341 -22.98 29.68 -16.55
C LEU A 341 -24.07 30.39 -17.35
N VAL A 342 -25.21 30.71 -16.72
CA VAL A 342 -26.32 31.38 -17.40
C VAL A 342 -25.98 32.82 -17.78
N ASN A 343 -25.25 33.53 -16.91
CA ASN A 343 -24.77 34.88 -17.24
C ASN A 343 -23.78 34.88 -18.43
N ASN A 344 -22.93 33.86 -18.56
CA ASN A 344 -22.11 33.68 -19.74
C ASN A 344 -22.95 33.37 -20.99
N ALA A 345 -23.96 32.52 -20.86
CA ALA A 345 -24.91 32.22 -21.94
C ALA A 345 -25.66 33.45 -22.44
N ILE A 346 -26.03 34.40 -21.55
CA ILE A 346 -26.62 35.70 -21.93
C ILE A 346 -25.56 36.59 -22.60
N LYS A 347 -24.41 36.72 -21.99
CA LYS A 347 -23.36 37.64 -22.41
C LYS A 347 -22.87 37.38 -23.82
N TYR A 348 -22.62 36.13 -24.13
CA TYR A 348 -22.07 35.67 -25.40
C TYR A 348 -23.14 35.22 -26.41
N ASN A 349 -24.43 35.44 -26.09
CA ASN A 349 -25.52 35.20 -27.03
C ASN A 349 -25.66 36.31 -28.06
N LYS A 350 -26.31 35.98 -29.16
CA LYS A 350 -26.81 36.95 -30.14
C LYS A 350 -28.14 37.59 -29.66
N GLU A 351 -28.50 38.72 -30.22
CA GLU A 351 -29.82 39.29 -30.01
C GLU A 351 -30.91 38.31 -30.47
N GLN A 352 -32.03 38.26 -29.73
CA GLN A 352 -33.13 37.31 -29.96
C GLN A 352 -32.68 35.82 -29.90
N GLY A 353 -31.57 35.53 -29.23
CA GLY A 353 -31.09 34.18 -29.02
C GLY A 353 -31.93 33.39 -28.00
N GLU A 354 -31.51 32.12 -27.81
CA GLU A 354 -32.15 31.21 -26.86
C GLU A 354 -31.14 30.64 -25.86
N ILE A 355 -31.61 30.39 -24.64
CA ILE A 355 -30.91 29.65 -23.61
C ILE A 355 -31.86 28.56 -23.13
N ASN A 356 -31.39 27.32 -23.17
CA ASN A 356 -32.15 26.17 -22.70
C ASN A 356 -31.43 25.56 -21.50
N ILE A 357 -32.13 25.42 -20.39
CA ILE A 357 -31.69 24.74 -19.17
C ILE A 357 -32.56 23.50 -19.03
N ARG A 358 -31.94 22.31 -19.06
CA ARG A 358 -32.61 21.03 -18.86
C ARG A 358 -32.00 20.31 -17.68
N ALA A 359 -32.84 19.77 -16.80
CA ALA A 359 -32.46 19.03 -15.63
C ALA A 359 -33.23 17.70 -15.59
N TYR A 360 -32.50 16.57 -15.57
CA TYR A 360 -33.10 15.24 -15.69
C TYR A 360 -32.20 14.15 -15.07
N ALA A 361 -32.80 13.01 -14.70
CA ALA A 361 -32.06 11.83 -14.27
C ALA A 361 -31.59 10.99 -15.47
N ALA A 362 -30.37 10.47 -15.41
CA ALA A 362 -29.81 9.58 -16.41
C ALA A 362 -29.05 8.44 -15.71
N GLY A 363 -29.71 7.32 -15.53
CA GLY A 363 -29.19 6.21 -14.76
C GLY A 363 -29.02 6.54 -13.28
N GLU A 364 -27.82 6.41 -12.72
CA GLU A 364 -27.52 6.76 -11.33
C GLU A 364 -27.17 8.25 -11.14
N SER A 365 -26.89 8.95 -12.23
CA SER A 365 -26.45 10.35 -12.19
C SER A 365 -27.61 11.29 -12.48
N TYR A 366 -27.52 12.50 -11.96
CA TYR A 366 -28.44 13.61 -12.28
C TYR A 366 -27.71 14.66 -13.11
N LEU A 367 -28.33 15.12 -14.18
CA LEU A 367 -27.74 15.98 -15.18
C LEU A 367 -28.43 17.34 -15.24
N VAL A 368 -27.61 18.41 -15.28
CA VAL A 368 -28.11 19.76 -15.59
C VAL A 368 -27.34 20.26 -16.81
N GLU A 369 -28.03 20.47 -17.91
CA GLU A 369 -27.51 21.02 -19.15
C GLU A 369 -27.90 22.46 -19.33
N ILE A 370 -26.95 23.34 -19.64
CA ILE A 370 -27.16 24.74 -19.99
C ILE A 370 -26.61 24.95 -21.39
N SER A 371 -27.47 25.25 -22.33
CA SER A 371 -27.09 25.48 -23.74
C SER A 371 -27.55 26.86 -24.23
N ASP A 372 -26.72 27.48 -25.06
CA ASP A 372 -26.98 28.78 -25.69
C ASP A 372 -26.86 28.69 -27.22
N THR A 373 -27.46 29.67 -27.91
CA THR A 373 -27.36 29.84 -29.37
C THR A 373 -26.39 30.96 -29.76
N GLY A 374 -25.42 31.26 -28.92
CA GLY A 374 -24.46 32.36 -29.06
C GLY A 374 -23.34 32.10 -30.05
N ILE A 375 -22.25 32.87 -29.88
CA ILE A 375 -21.07 32.85 -30.77
C ILE A 375 -20.32 31.54 -30.75
N GLY A 376 -20.49 30.70 -29.72
CA GLY A 376 -19.74 29.47 -29.52
C GLY A 376 -18.27 29.67 -29.17
N ILE A 377 -17.58 28.58 -28.96
CA ILE A 377 -16.17 28.53 -28.55
C ILE A 377 -15.38 27.72 -29.58
N PRO A 378 -14.29 28.25 -30.15
CA PRO A 378 -13.44 27.51 -31.06
C PRO A 378 -12.83 26.28 -30.39
N GLN A 379 -12.74 25.13 -31.11
CA GLN A 379 -12.26 23.86 -30.58
C GLN A 379 -10.86 23.94 -29.95
N ASN A 380 -9.96 24.75 -30.56
CA ASN A 380 -8.60 24.95 -30.05
C ASN A 380 -8.54 25.76 -28.75
N GLN A 381 -9.65 26.35 -28.31
CA GLN A 381 -9.75 27.14 -27.06
C GLN A 381 -10.47 26.38 -25.95
N LEU A 382 -11.23 25.33 -26.25
CA LEU A 382 -11.97 24.54 -25.27
C LEU A 382 -11.10 24.02 -24.10
N PRO A 383 -9.88 23.52 -24.30
CA PRO A 383 -9.06 23.03 -23.18
C PRO A 383 -8.67 24.12 -22.18
N PHE A 384 -8.77 25.39 -22.57
CA PHE A 384 -8.26 26.52 -21.81
C PHE A 384 -9.35 27.44 -21.23
N ILE A 385 -10.60 27.14 -21.43
CA ILE A 385 -11.72 28.03 -21.01
C ILE A 385 -11.84 28.18 -19.49
N PHE A 386 -11.31 27.23 -18.74
CA PHE A 386 -11.31 27.27 -17.27
C PHE A 386 -10.05 27.91 -16.68
N GLU A 387 -9.09 28.35 -17.52
CA GLU A 387 -7.91 29.07 -17.06
C GLU A 387 -8.26 30.50 -16.64
N ARG A 388 -7.66 30.98 -15.55
CA ARG A 388 -7.89 32.33 -15.01
C ARG A 388 -7.42 33.39 -15.98
N PHE A 389 -8.18 34.49 -16.09
CA PHE A 389 -7.91 35.66 -16.97
C PHE A 389 -7.89 35.36 -18.47
N LYS A 390 -8.29 34.18 -18.90
CA LYS A 390 -8.34 33.85 -20.32
C LYS A 390 -9.63 34.37 -20.95
N LYS A 391 -9.49 35.09 -22.04
CA LYS A 391 -10.59 35.64 -22.85
C LYS A 391 -10.51 35.07 -24.27
N LEU A 392 -11.68 34.79 -24.84
CA LEU A 392 -11.77 34.47 -26.26
C LEU A 392 -11.37 35.69 -27.08
N LYS A 393 -10.54 35.56 -28.13
CA LYS A 393 -10.08 36.66 -29.00
C LYS A 393 -11.24 37.46 -29.62
N GLN A 394 -12.37 36.86 -29.81
CA GLN A 394 -13.59 37.45 -30.38
C GLN A 394 -14.39 38.32 -29.40
N SER A 395 -14.07 38.33 -28.11
CA SER A 395 -14.78 39.09 -27.07
C SER A 395 -14.02 40.30 -26.52
N ALA A 396 -13.06 40.83 -27.30
CA ALA A 396 -12.11 41.87 -26.84
C ALA A 396 -12.79 43.23 -26.46
N GLY A 397 -14.06 43.44 -26.77
CA GLY A 397 -14.80 44.66 -26.42
C GLY A 397 -15.78 44.52 -25.26
N GLN A 398 -15.97 43.30 -24.70
CA GLN A 398 -16.92 43.07 -23.62
C GLN A 398 -16.24 43.10 -22.24
N ASP A 399 -16.91 43.74 -21.25
CA ASP A 399 -16.49 43.82 -19.86
C ASP A 399 -16.49 42.42 -19.16
N SER A 400 -15.53 41.58 -19.52
CA SER A 400 -15.32 40.27 -18.87
C SER A 400 -13.86 40.09 -18.43
N PHE A 401 -13.65 39.46 -17.29
CA PHE A 401 -12.32 39.31 -16.68
C PHE A 401 -11.71 37.91 -16.89
N GLY A 402 -12.45 37.02 -17.55
CA GLY A 402 -12.02 35.62 -17.70
C GLY A 402 -11.96 34.86 -16.35
N LEU A 403 -12.87 35.21 -15.41
CA LEU A 403 -12.95 34.59 -14.10
C LEU A 403 -14.25 33.80 -13.87
N GLY A 404 -15.28 33.96 -14.74
CA GLY A 404 -16.56 33.31 -14.58
C GLY A 404 -16.47 31.77 -14.71
N LEU A 405 -15.79 31.24 -15.72
CA LEU A 405 -15.62 29.80 -15.88
C LEU A 405 -14.62 29.20 -14.88
N PRO A 406 -13.49 29.84 -14.52
CA PRO A 406 -12.67 29.41 -13.41
C PRO A 406 -13.41 29.20 -12.10
N ILE A 407 -14.33 30.12 -11.72
CA ILE A 407 -15.14 29.96 -10.50
C ILE A 407 -16.12 28.78 -10.63
N VAL A 408 -16.72 28.59 -11.82
CA VAL A 408 -17.58 27.42 -12.10
C VAL A 408 -16.78 26.13 -11.89
N LYS A 409 -15.54 26.06 -12.38
CA LYS A 409 -14.69 24.89 -12.21
C LYS A 409 -14.34 24.64 -10.75
N SER A 410 -13.91 25.69 -10.00
CA SER A 410 -13.60 25.55 -8.57
C SER A 410 -14.81 25.09 -7.75
N ILE A 411 -16.02 25.59 -8.06
CA ILE A 411 -17.25 25.17 -7.37
C ILE A 411 -17.61 23.71 -7.71
N ALA A 412 -17.48 23.33 -8.97
CA ALA A 412 -17.77 21.97 -9.42
C ALA A 412 -16.78 20.97 -8.77
N ASP A 413 -15.49 21.27 -8.76
CA ASP A 413 -14.48 20.46 -8.10
C ASP A 413 -14.74 20.35 -6.58
N PHE A 414 -15.16 21.45 -5.95
CA PHE A 414 -15.56 21.44 -4.54
C PHE A 414 -16.74 20.50 -4.26
N HIS A 415 -17.71 20.41 -5.17
CA HIS A 415 -18.91 19.55 -5.00
C HIS A 415 -18.79 18.17 -5.65
N ASP A 416 -17.62 17.83 -6.19
CA ASP A 416 -17.39 16.56 -6.92
C ASP A 416 -18.30 16.43 -8.18
N ILE A 417 -18.63 17.56 -8.83
CA ILE A 417 -19.46 17.65 -10.05
C ILE A 417 -18.54 17.58 -11.27
N GLU A 418 -18.82 16.68 -12.20
CA GLU A 418 -18.14 16.61 -13.47
C GLU A 418 -18.74 17.61 -14.48
N ILE A 419 -17.88 18.28 -15.26
CA ILE A 419 -18.31 19.25 -16.28
C ILE A 419 -17.88 18.78 -17.66
N GLU A 420 -18.83 18.55 -18.54
CA GLU A 420 -18.61 18.32 -19.95
C GLU A 420 -19.00 19.58 -20.75
N VAL A 421 -18.14 19.97 -21.70
CA VAL A 421 -18.40 21.15 -22.56
C VAL A 421 -18.33 20.75 -24.02
N SER A 422 -19.37 21.10 -24.75
CA SER A 422 -19.42 21.00 -26.20
C SER A 422 -19.80 22.33 -26.82
N SER A 423 -19.08 22.79 -27.83
CA SER A 423 -19.33 24.06 -28.48
C SER A 423 -18.87 24.05 -29.93
N GLU A 424 -19.59 24.80 -30.75
CA GLU A 424 -19.24 25.01 -32.16
C GLU A 424 -19.37 26.51 -32.48
N THR A 425 -18.36 27.06 -33.12
CA THR A 425 -18.34 28.49 -33.47
C THR A 425 -19.55 28.86 -34.35
N GLY A 426 -20.31 29.88 -33.92
CA GLY A 426 -21.53 30.36 -34.60
C GLY A 426 -22.79 29.57 -34.29
N LYS A 427 -22.72 28.44 -33.58
CA LYS A 427 -23.89 27.63 -33.19
C LYS A 427 -24.22 27.69 -31.72
N GLY A 428 -23.26 28.13 -30.86
CA GLY A 428 -23.43 28.26 -29.43
C GLY A 428 -22.63 27.23 -28.62
N SER A 429 -22.89 27.18 -27.33
CA SER A 429 -22.19 26.30 -26.38
C SER A 429 -23.17 25.52 -25.53
N ARG A 430 -22.73 24.35 -25.04
CA ARG A 430 -23.46 23.51 -24.08
C ARG A 430 -22.52 23.10 -22.95
N PHE A 431 -22.94 23.40 -21.74
CA PHE A 431 -22.29 22.96 -20.51
C PHE A 431 -23.19 21.93 -19.85
N LYS A 432 -22.66 20.75 -19.58
CA LYS A 432 -23.36 19.64 -18.92
C LYS A 432 -22.68 19.36 -17.59
N LEU A 433 -23.45 19.46 -16.53
CA LEU A 433 -23.04 19.21 -15.15
C LEU A 433 -23.59 17.85 -14.73
N ILE A 434 -22.71 16.97 -14.22
CA ILE A 434 -23.05 15.61 -13.84
C ILE A 434 -22.89 15.49 -12.34
N PHE A 435 -24.00 15.25 -11.66
CA PHE A 435 -24.08 15.01 -10.22
C PHE A 435 -24.21 13.51 -9.98
N ASN A 436 -23.22 12.90 -9.34
CA ASN A 436 -23.18 11.48 -9.02
C ASN A 436 -23.83 11.14 -7.69
#